data_38e5173ae6ab1fbc6dd378020a0bc21e
#
_entry.id   38e5173ae6ab1fbc6dd378020a0bc21e
#
_cell.length_a   1.000
_cell.length_b   1.000
_cell.length_c   1.000
_cell.angle_alpha   90.00
_cell.angle_beta   90.00
_cell.angle_gamma   90.00
#
_symmetry.space_group_name_H-M   'P 1'
#
loop_
_entity.id
_entity.type
_entity.pdbx_description
1 polymer ?
#
loop_
_entity_poly.entity_id
_entity_poly.type
_entity_poly.pdbx_seq_one_letter_code
_entity_poly.pdbx_strand_id
1 'polypeptide(L)'
;MEVGERIKELRKNQLGLTLEAFGKKLGVGKTAISKIEKGERNLTEQMAKAICREYNVDYFWLTEGRGNPFMEFPTVLIDQLAFEYDLDDYDKSIITEFIKLTKEERAIIVKYMKNVIAEQEKKEPD
;
A
#
# COMPACT_ATOMS: atom_id res chain seq x y z
N MET A 1 13.03 -9.84 17.83
CA MET A 1 12.44 -8.49 17.97
C MET A 1 10.95 -8.61 18.20
N GLU A 2 10.48 -8.01 19.28
CA GLU A 2 9.06 -8.02 19.60
C GLU A 2 8.27 -7.15 18.62
N VAL A 3 6.95 -7.39 18.53
CA VAL A 3 6.10 -6.67 17.60
C VAL A 3 6.13 -5.15 17.82
N GLY A 4 6.16 -4.71 19.07
CA GLY A 4 6.26 -3.27 19.38
C GLY A 4 7.54 -2.66 18.86
N GLU A 5 8.65 -3.38 18.96
CA GLU A 5 9.93 -2.94 18.42
C GLU A 5 9.91 -2.87 16.90
N ARG A 6 9.24 -3.82 16.24
CA ARG A 6 9.09 -3.79 14.79
C ARG A 6 8.28 -2.59 14.35
N ILE A 7 7.23 -2.24 15.07
CA ILE A 7 6.42 -1.05 14.76
C ILE A 7 7.26 0.21 14.89
N LYS A 8 8.07 0.29 15.95
CA LYS A 8 8.96 1.44 16.14
C LYS A 8 9.99 1.53 15.02
N GLU A 9 10.59 0.40 14.64
CA GLU A 9 11.53 0.32 13.53
C GLU A 9 10.88 0.78 12.23
N LEU A 10 9.69 0.29 11.94
CA LEU A 10 8.93 0.70 10.77
C LEU A 10 8.67 2.20 10.77
N ARG A 11 8.09 2.69 11.84
CA ARG A 11 7.71 4.10 11.94
C ARG A 11 8.90 5.04 11.82
N LYS A 12 9.93 4.78 12.62
CA LYS A 12 11.06 5.71 12.78
C LYS A 12 12.08 5.58 11.66
N ASN A 13 12.50 4.36 11.35
CA ASN A 13 13.60 4.13 10.43
C ASN A 13 13.17 3.91 8.98
N GLN A 14 12.06 3.19 8.77
CA GLN A 14 11.60 2.91 7.41
C GLN A 14 10.74 4.03 6.85
N LEU A 15 9.85 4.60 7.67
CA LEU A 15 8.91 5.63 7.23
C LEU A 15 9.31 7.05 7.62
N GLY A 16 10.18 7.20 8.63
CA GLY A 16 10.60 8.52 9.10
C GLY A 16 9.48 9.36 9.69
N LEU A 17 8.52 8.73 10.35
CA LEU A 17 7.35 9.42 10.89
C LEU A 17 7.44 9.59 12.40
N THR A 18 6.82 10.68 12.91
CA THR A 18 6.61 10.86 14.33
C THR A 18 5.50 9.94 14.83
N LEU A 19 5.42 9.74 16.15
CA LEU A 19 4.32 8.98 16.76
C LEU A 19 2.97 9.57 16.36
N GLU A 20 2.86 10.89 16.38
CA GLU A 20 1.62 11.58 16.05
C GLU A 20 1.23 11.38 14.59
N ALA A 21 2.18 11.56 13.67
CA ALA A 21 1.91 11.41 12.24
C ALA A 21 1.54 9.97 11.88
N PHE A 22 2.24 9.01 12.48
CA PHE A 22 1.96 7.58 12.25
C PHE A 22 0.55 7.21 12.74
N GLY A 23 0.21 7.63 13.95
CA GLY A 23 -1.10 7.35 14.53
C GLY A 23 -2.23 8.04 13.82
N LYS A 24 -2.01 9.24 13.30
CA LYS A 24 -3.04 10.03 12.62
C LYS A 24 -3.65 9.27 11.44
N LYS A 25 -2.83 8.64 10.63
CA LYS A 25 -3.31 7.85 9.48
C LYS A 25 -4.10 6.62 9.93
N LEU A 26 -3.84 6.15 11.14
CA LEU A 26 -4.52 4.99 11.69
C LEU A 26 -5.75 5.36 12.52
N GLY A 27 -6.00 6.66 12.70
CA GLY A 27 -7.13 7.13 13.49
C GLY A 27 -6.91 7.08 14.99
N VAL A 28 -5.65 7.03 15.46
CA VAL A 28 -5.33 6.98 16.88
C VAL A 28 -4.29 8.03 17.25
N GLY A 29 -4.19 8.34 18.53
CA GLY A 29 -3.23 9.33 19.03
C GLY A 29 -1.84 8.74 19.27
N LYS A 30 -0.88 9.63 19.50
CA LYS A 30 0.51 9.25 19.76
C LYS A 30 0.67 8.35 20.98
N THR A 31 -0.18 8.55 22.00
CA THR A 31 -0.11 7.75 23.24
C THR A 31 -0.40 6.28 22.96
N ALA A 32 -1.41 6.00 22.12
CA ALA A 32 -1.75 4.62 21.77
C ALA A 32 -0.59 3.94 21.04
N ILE A 33 0.03 4.64 20.08
CA ILE A 33 1.17 4.09 19.35
C ILE A 33 2.35 3.86 20.28
N SER A 34 2.67 4.83 21.14
CA SER A 34 3.76 4.70 22.11
C SER A 34 3.59 3.48 23.00
N LYS A 35 2.39 3.24 23.49
CA LYS A 35 2.12 2.09 24.37
C LYS A 35 2.28 0.77 23.63
N ILE A 36 1.86 0.70 22.37
CA ILE A 36 2.06 -0.50 21.56
C ILE A 36 3.55 -0.74 21.33
N GLU A 37 4.31 0.31 21.01
CA GLU A 37 5.76 0.18 20.77
C GLU A 37 6.52 -0.30 22.00
N LYS A 38 6.07 0.12 23.18
CA LYS A 38 6.70 -0.27 24.44
C LYS A 38 6.25 -1.62 24.98
N GLY A 39 5.27 -2.23 24.31
CA GLY A 39 4.71 -3.50 24.77
C GLY A 39 3.73 -3.38 25.92
N GLU A 40 3.33 -2.16 26.28
CA GLU A 40 2.34 -1.91 27.32
C GLU A 40 0.91 -2.20 26.87
N ARG A 41 0.68 -2.21 25.56
CA ARG A 41 -0.60 -2.52 24.94
C ARG A 41 -0.36 -3.49 23.80
N ASN A 42 -1.17 -4.53 23.70
CA ASN A 42 -1.07 -5.50 22.62
C ASN A 42 -1.51 -4.89 21.31
N LEU A 43 -0.87 -5.34 20.23
CA LEU A 43 -1.29 -5.01 18.88
C LEU A 43 -2.50 -5.87 18.54
N THR A 44 -3.66 -5.26 18.36
CA THR A 44 -4.86 -5.99 17.95
C THR A 44 -4.73 -6.38 16.47
N GLU A 45 -5.46 -7.42 16.08
CA GLU A 45 -5.48 -7.83 14.68
C GLU A 45 -6.01 -6.71 13.78
N GLN A 46 -7.04 -6.00 14.25
CA GLN A 46 -7.61 -4.89 13.50
C GLN A 46 -6.58 -3.79 13.26
N MET A 47 -5.80 -3.44 14.29
CA MET A 47 -4.75 -2.43 14.15
C MET A 47 -3.62 -2.92 13.25
N ALA A 48 -3.24 -4.20 13.36
CA ALA A 48 -2.22 -4.79 12.48
C ALA A 48 -2.64 -4.68 11.02
N LYS A 49 -3.88 -5.02 10.71
CA LYS A 49 -4.41 -4.91 9.36
C LYS A 49 -4.46 -3.45 8.87
N ALA A 50 -4.80 -2.53 9.77
CA ALA A 50 -4.81 -1.10 9.43
C ALA A 50 -3.40 -0.60 9.07
N ILE A 51 -2.40 -0.99 9.84
CA ILE A 51 -1.00 -0.64 9.56
C ILE A 51 -0.58 -1.20 8.20
N CYS A 52 -0.89 -2.46 7.94
CA CYS A 52 -0.54 -3.10 6.68
C CYS A 52 -1.18 -2.40 5.49
N ARG A 53 -2.44 -2.01 5.61
CA ARG A 53 -3.18 -1.33 4.55
C ARG A 53 -2.68 0.09 4.31
N GLU A 54 -2.48 0.87 5.39
CA GLU A 54 -2.11 2.27 5.26
C GLU A 54 -0.66 2.47 4.82
N TYR A 55 0.24 1.57 5.21
CA TYR A 55 1.67 1.72 4.97
C TYR A 55 2.24 0.67 4.03
N ASN A 56 1.40 -0.16 3.44
CA ASN A 56 1.81 -1.22 2.52
C ASN A 56 2.82 -2.18 3.14
N VAL A 57 2.55 -2.59 4.37
CA VAL A 57 3.43 -3.45 5.17
C VAL A 57 2.97 -4.89 5.08
N ASP A 58 3.92 -5.82 5.03
CA ASP A 58 3.64 -7.24 5.02
C ASP A 58 3.15 -7.70 6.40
N TYR A 59 2.01 -8.38 6.44
CA TYR A 59 1.39 -8.82 7.68
C TYR A 59 2.27 -9.79 8.46
N PHE A 60 2.93 -10.74 7.77
CA PHE A 60 3.76 -11.73 8.43
C PHE A 60 5.05 -11.10 8.97
N TRP A 61 5.58 -10.11 8.28
CA TRP A 61 6.71 -9.37 8.84
C TRP A 61 6.29 -8.62 10.11
N LEU A 62 5.16 -7.94 10.08
CA LEU A 62 4.70 -7.14 11.22
C LEU A 62 4.42 -8.02 12.44
N THR A 63 3.67 -9.09 12.25
CA THR A 63 3.21 -9.92 13.36
C THR A 63 4.20 -11.01 13.77
N GLU A 64 4.99 -11.54 12.84
CA GLU A 64 5.87 -12.67 13.11
C GLU A 64 7.35 -12.39 12.87
N GLY A 65 7.68 -11.27 12.27
CA GLY A 65 9.07 -10.91 11.98
C GLY A 65 9.68 -11.66 10.81
N ARG A 66 8.86 -12.25 9.95
CA ARG A 66 9.33 -13.00 8.79
C ARG A 66 9.24 -12.17 7.52
N GLY A 67 10.26 -12.28 6.67
CA GLY A 67 10.29 -11.62 5.37
C GLY A 67 10.71 -10.16 5.47
N ASN A 68 10.27 -9.37 4.53
CA ASN A 68 10.60 -7.96 4.43
C ASN A 68 9.45 -7.09 4.94
N PRO A 69 9.75 -5.88 5.48
CA PRO A 69 8.69 -5.03 6.04
C PRO A 69 7.65 -4.59 5.01
N PHE A 70 8.07 -4.32 3.79
CA PHE A 70 7.12 -3.86 2.77
C PHE A 70 6.72 -4.99 1.86
N MET A 71 5.44 -5.00 1.47
CA MET A 71 4.93 -6.00 0.55
C MET A 71 5.66 -5.88 -0.77
N GLU A 72 6.31 -6.98 -1.15
CA GLU A 72 6.82 -7.08 -2.50
C GLU A 72 5.62 -7.26 -3.42
N PHE A 73 5.74 -6.65 -4.57
CA PHE A 73 4.68 -6.77 -5.57
C PHE A 73 4.51 -8.25 -5.92
N PRO A 74 3.28 -8.77 -6.02
CA PRO A 74 3.08 -10.20 -6.25
C PRO A 74 3.39 -10.59 -7.70
N THR A 75 4.67 -10.65 -8.04
CA THR A 75 5.13 -11.02 -9.39
C THR A 75 4.58 -12.38 -9.82
N VAL A 76 4.42 -13.30 -8.87
CA VAL A 76 3.87 -14.63 -9.17
C VAL A 76 2.46 -14.52 -9.71
N LEU A 77 1.63 -13.66 -9.12
CA LEU A 77 0.25 -13.47 -9.58
C LEU A 77 0.21 -12.84 -10.97
N ILE A 78 1.09 -11.89 -11.25
CA ILE A 78 1.16 -11.26 -12.56
C ILE A 78 1.65 -12.23 -13.61
N ASP A 79 2.65 -13.04 -13.29
CA ASP A 79 3.15 -14.06 -14.22
C ASP A 79 2.08 -15.09 -14.54
N GLN A 80 1.30 -15.50 -13.53
CA GLN A 80 0.19 -16.41 -13.71
C GLN A 80 -0.90 -15.82 -14.60
N LEU A 81 -1.25 -14.55 -14.35
CA LEU A 81 -2.24 -13.83 -15.17
C LEU A 81 -1.76 -13.71 -16.61
N ALA A 82 -0.48 -13.37 -16.80
CA ALA A 82 0.11 -13.25 -18.11
C ALA A 82 0.05 -14.57 -18.89
N PHE A 83 0.30 -15.68 -18.22
CA PHE A 83 0.20 -17.00 -18.82
C PHE A 83 -1.24 -17.32 -19.25
N GLU A 84 -2.21 -17.06 -18.37
CA GLU A 84 -3.61 -17.38 -18.66
C GLU A 84 -4.22 -16.54 -19.78
N TYR A 85 -3.80 -15.29 -19.90
CA TYR A 85 -4.36 -14.33 -20.87
C TYR A 85 -3.40 -13.95 -21.99
N ASP A 86 -2.30 -14.66 -22.11
CA ASP A 86 -1.29 -14.44 -23.17
C ASP A 86 -0.77 -13.00 -23.20
N LEU A 87 -0.43 -12.48 -22.03
CA LEU A 87 0.12 -11.14 -21.88
C LEU A 87 1.64 -11.17 -22.08
N ASP A 88 2.16 -10.17 -22.76
CA ASP A 88 3.60 -10.05 -22.97
C ASP A 88 4.27 -9.26 -21.83
N ASP A 89 5.57 -9.08 -21.91
CA ASP A 89 6.33 -8.37 -20.89
C ASP A 89 5.91 -6.90 -20.74
N TYR A 90 5.53 -6.28 -21.85
CA TYR A 90 5.06 -4.89 -21.81
C TYR A 90 3.73 -4.81 -21.06
N ASP A 91 2.82 -5.73 -21.34
CA ASP A 91 1.54 -5.81 -20.64
C ASP A 91 1.75 -6.00 -19.15
N LYS A 92 2.67 -6.87 -18.75
CA LYS A 92 3.00 -7.09 -17.35
C LYS A 92 3.51 -5.81 -16.68
N SER A 93 4.34 -5.05 -17.39
CA SER A 93 4.86 -3.78 -16.87
C SER A 93 3.76 -2.75 -16.68
N ILE A 94 2.79 -2.69 -17.60
CA ILE A 94 1.63 -1.80 -17.48
C ILE A 94 0.86 -2.11 -16.20
N ILE A 95 0.56 -3.38 -15.96
CA ILE A 95 -0.18 -3.81 -14.77
C ILE A 95 0.61 -3.51 -13.51
N THR A 96 1.91 -3.83 -13.51
CA THR A 96 2.80 -3.61 -12.38
C THR A 96 2.81 -2.15 -11.96
N GLU A 97 3.01 -1.25 -12.90
CA GLU A 97 3.09 0.19 -12.61
C GLU A 97 1.72 0.76 -12.24
N PHE A 98 0.65 0.26 -12.85
CA PHE A 98 -0.70 0.70 -12.52
C PHE A 98 -1.06 0.39 -11.06
N ILE A 99 -0.74 -0.81 -10.60
CA ILE A 99 -1.06 -1.21 -9.21
C ILE A 99 -0.27 -0.38 -8.19
N LYS A 100 0.94 0.07 -8.55
CA LYS A 100 1.75 0.92 -7.67
C LYS A 100 1.19 2.32 -7.49
N LEU A 101 0.32 2.76 -8.37
CA LEU A 101 -0.27 4.10 -8.27
C LEU A 101 -1.20 4.19 -7.07
N THR A 102 -1.25 5.36 -6.45
CA THR A 102 -2.24 5.64 -5.41
C THR A 102 -3.62 5.76 -6.05
N LYS A 103 -4.66 5.68 -5.24
CA LYS A 103 -6.03 5.85 -5.70
C LYS A 103 -6.22 7.22 -6.37
N GLU A 104 -5.60 8.25 -5.80
CA GLU A 104 -5.66 9.61 -6.33
C GLU A 104 -4.98 9.71 -7.69
N GLU A 105 -3.83 9.08 -7.86
CA GLU A 105 -3.13 9.05 -9.14
C GLU A 105 -3.93 8.31 -10.21
N ARG A 106 -4.54 7.17 -9.85
CA ARG A 106 -5.40 6.44 -10.79
C ARG A 106 -6.61 7.28 -11.22
N ALA A 107 -7.18 8.04 -10.28
CA ALA A 107 -8.30 8.93 -10.59
C ALA A 107 -7.93 9.99 -11.63
N ILE A 108 -6.72 10.52 -11.56
CA ILE A 108 -6.21 11.49 -12.53
C ILE A 108 -6.14 10.87 -13.94
N ILE A 109 -5.64 9.65 -14.03
CA ILE A 109 -5.55 8.94 -15.31
C ILE A 109 -6.95 8.73 -15.91
N VAL A 110 -7.90 8.29 -15.10
CA VAL A 110 -9.27 8.07 -15.55
C VAL A 110 -9.90 9.38 -16.04
N LYS A 111 -9.67 10.46 -15.30
CA LYS A 111 -10.17 11.78 -15.68
C LYS A 111 -9.60 12.21 -17.04
N TYR A 112 -8.29 12.02 -17.23
CA TYR A 112 -7.64 12.34 -18.51
C TYR A 112 -8.27 11.56 -19.66
N MET A 113 -8.45 10.26 -19.48
CA MET A 113 -9.03 9.42 -20.51
C MET A 113 -10.45 9.83 -20.88
N LYS A 114 -11.27 10.15 -19.87
CA LYS A 114 -12.63 10.62 -20.09
C LYS A 114 -12.65 11.94 -20.86
N ASN A 115 -11.72 12.83 -20.54
CA ASN A 115 -11.62 14.12 -21.23
C ASN A 115 -11.20 13.94 -22.69
N VAL A 116 -10.31 13.01 -22.97
CA VAL A 116 -9.90 12.70 -24.34
C VAL A 116 -11.09 12.20 -25.15
N ILE A 117 -11.85 11.27 -24.59
CA ILE A 117 -13.05 10.72 -25.26
C ILE A 117 -14.08 11.83 -25.53
N ALA A 118 -14.35 12.66 -24.54
CA ALA A 118 -15.31 13.76 -24.67
C ALA A 118 -14.88 14.75 -25.77
N GLU A 119 -13.59 15.04 -25.85
CA GLU A 119 -13.07 15.95 -26.87
C GLU A 119 -13.22 15.35 -28.29
N GLN A 120 -13.00 14.05 -28.42
CA GLN A 120 -13.20 13.38 -29.72
C GLN A 120 -14.66 13.38 -30.15
N GLU A 121 -15.58 13.15 -29.22
CA GLU A 121 -17.01 13.17 -29.51
C GLU A 121 -17.49 14.52 -30.04
N LYS A 122 -16.90 15.61 -29.57
CA LYS A 122 -17.22 16.95 -30.07
C LYS A 122 -16.79 17.16 -31.51
N LYS A 123 -15.76 16.42 -31.96
CA LYS A 123 -15.16 16.60 -33.29
C LYS A 123 -15.75 15.68 -34.35
N GLU A 124 -16.48 14.66 -33.95
CA GLU A 124 -17.09 13.73 -34.89
C GLU A 124 -18.28 14.37 -35.59
N PRO A 125 -18.36 14.27 -36.92
CA PRO A 125 -19.55 14.74 -37.63
C PRO A 125 -20.71 13.79 -37.36
N ASP A 126 -21.89 14.35 -37.31
CA ASP A 126 -23.13 13.59 -37.12
C ASP A 126 -23.44 12.72 -38.34
#